data_911fbd88527bd36d761c2256e1bd1d8d
#
_entry.id   911fbd88527bd36d761c2256e1bd1d8d
#
_cell.length_a   1.000
_cell.length_b   1.000
_cell.length_c   1.000
_cell.angle_alpha   90.00
_cell.angle_beta   90.00
_cell.angle_gamma   90.00
#
_symmetry.space_group_name_H-M   'P 1'
#
loop_
_entity.id
_entity.type
_entity.pdbx_description
1 polymer ?
#
loop_
_entity_poly.entity_id
_entity_poly.type
_entity_poly.pdbx_seq_one_letter_code
_entity_poly.pdbx_strand_id
1 'polypeptide(L)'
;NEKYDVNWSQDYVNELFDPYKTERNITDYYQTYDPWNQFEHTQPMYQTNVSLRGGSERIKYYSSVGYMDQQGLSDTYGYTQYNGVLNTDAFLLKDKSLKITLNLNGNIGEQKKPGNGDGTFNSVMYGHNMPTRPSQWSTGNARVNSAESLLNTGFQNTETKRFQMNAALKWNLPWVPGLSAQASVNYTTSHQMQKRFTHDQENVYDNPYSTTFTT
;
A
#
# COMPACT_ATOMS: atom_id res chain seq x y z
N ASN A 1 15.04 47.09 7.49
CA ASN A 1 15.35 46.20 6.34
C ASN A 1 16.86 46.07 6.21
N GLU A 2 17.49 45.28 7.06
CA GLU A 2 18.88 44.89 6.86
C GLU A 2 18.86 43.84 5.72
N LYS A 3 19.38 44.24 4.57
CA LYS A 3 19.77 43.31 3.52
C LYS A 3 20.96 42.54 4.04
N TYR A 4 20.80 41.25 4.27
CA TYR A 4 21.90 40.35 4.43
C TYR A 4 22.60 40.22 3.06
N ASP A 5 23.62 41.00 2.86
CA ASP A 5 24.52 40.84 1.70
C ASP A 5 25.36 39.58 1.96
N VAL A 6 24.88 38.45 1.50
CA VAL A 6 25.65 37.20 1.55
C VAL A 6 26.74 37.31 0.49
N ASN A 7 27.97 37.50 0.93
CA ASN A 7 29.12 37.52 0.03
C ASN A 7 29.42 36.08 -0.44
N TRP A 8 28.93 35.73 -1.60
CA TRP A 8 29.22 34.47 -2.26
C TRP A 8 30.59 34.43 -2.94
N SER A 9 31.66 34.93 -2.26
CA SER A 9 33.01 34.79 -2.77
C SER A 9 33.38 33.30 -2.86
N GLN A 10 34.26 32.95 -3.79
CA GLN A 10 34.74 31.57 -3.94
C GLN A 10 35.36 31.04 -2.65
N ASP A 11 36.01 31.90 -1.89
CA ASP A 11 36.63 31.54 -0.60
C ASP A 11 35.55 31.21 0.44
N TYR A 12 34.47 31.95 0.48
CA TYR A 12 33.35 31.67 1.35
C TYR A 12 32.65 30.35 0.98
N VAL A 13 32.49 30.11 -0.32
CA VAL A 13 31.93 28.85 -0.82
C VAL A 13 32.85 27.67 -0.47
N ASN A 14 34.15 27.82 -0.69
CA ASN A 14 35.14 26.80 -0.33
C ASN A 14 35.18 26.54 1.19
N GLU A 15 35.03 27.59 1.98
CA GLU A 15 34.94 27.48 3.43
C GLU A 15 33.67 26.76 3.89
N LEU A 16 32.57 26.97 3.21
CA LEU A 16 31.27 26.27 3.46
C LEU A 16 31.36 24.78 3.16
N PHE A 17 32.13 24.41 2.14
CA PHE A 17 32.28 23.03 1.69
C PHE A 17 33.54 22.33 2.16
N ASP A 18 34.30 22.94 3.11
CA ASP A 18 35.48 22.32 3.67
C ASP A 18 35.13 21.08 4.52
N PRO A 19 35.43 19.85 4.08
CA PRO A 19 35.10 18.62 4.79
C PRO A 19 35.89 18.46 6.10
N TYR A 20 36.89 19.29 6.35
CA TYR A 20 37.75 19.24 7.54
C TYR A 20 37.34 20.28 8.61
N LYS A 21 36.33 21.08 8.36
CA LYS A 21 35.87 22.07 9.31
C LYS A 21 35.05 21.40 10.43
N THR A 22 35.73 21.10 11.52
CA THR A 22 35.18 20.31 12.65
C THR A 22 34.15 21.05 13.50
N GLU A 23 34.02 22.35 13.39
CA GLU A 23 33.11 23.15 14.23
C GLU A 23 31.68 23.24 13.70
N ARG A 24 31.47 22.99 12.41
CA ARG A 24 30.15 22.86 11.77
C ARG A 24 30.26 21.82 10.69
N ASN A 25 29.44 20.82 10.74
CA ASN A 25 29.36 19.86 9.63
C ASN A 25 28.54 20.46 8.51
N ILE A 26 29.12 21.45 7.83
CA ILE A 26 28.48 22.22 6.75
C ILE A 26 28.08 21.31 5.59
N THR A 27 28.78 20.19 5.43
CA THR A 27 28.42 19.15 4.44
C THR A 27 27.01 18.61 4.66
N ASP A 28 26.50 18.58 5.88
CA ASP A 28 25.14 18.16 6.16
C ASP A 28 24.07 19.13 5.63
N TYR A 29 24.45 20.38 5.34
CA TYR A 29 23.51 21.41 4.87
C TYR A 29 23.52 21.62 3.37
N TYR A 30 24.68 21.39 2.73
CA TYR A 30 24.90 21.83 1.34
C TYR A 30 25.21 20.68 0.38
N GLN A 31 25.15 19.44 0.84
CA GLN A 31 25.25 18.31 -0.07
C GLN A 31 24.04 18.23 -0.99
N THR A 32 24.29 18.03 -2.27
CA THR A 32 23.27 17.67 -3.23
C THR A 32 22.72 16.28 -2.86
N TYR A 33 21.47 16.21 -2.60
CA TYR A 33 20.78 15.01 -2.19
C TYR A 33 19.61 14.76 -3.13
N ASP A 34 19.51 13.55 -3.66
CA ASP A 34 18.36 13.11 -4.44
C ASP A 34 17.39 12.35 -3.55
N PRO A 35 16.27 12.98 -3.12
CA PRO A 35 15.29 12.34 -2.27
C PRO A 35 14.58 11.16 -2.96
N TRP A 36 14.58 11.12 -4.29
CA TRP A 36 13.91 10.06 -5.05
C TRP A 36 14.66 8.74 -4.97
N ASN A 37 15.97 8.74 -4.87
CA ASN A 37 16.77 7.53 -4.74
C ASN A 37 16.41 6.68 -3.51
N GLN A 38 15.75 7.27 -2.53
CA GLN A 38 15.25 6.52 -1.34
C GLN A 38 13.91 5.85 -1.58
N PHE A 39 13.19 6.25 -2.62
CA PHE A 39 11.86 5.74 -2.94
C PHE A 39 11.82 4.92 -4.21
N GLU A 40 12.67 5.21 -5.18
CA GLU A 40 12.64 4.57 -6.49
C GLU A 40 13.39 3.23 -6.46
N HIS A 41 12.77 2.23 -5.84
CA HIS A 41 13.19 0.86 -6.02
C HIS A 41 12.28 0.17 -7.03
N THR A 42 12.89 -0.55 -7.98
CA THR A 42 12.12 -1.47 -8.83
C THR A 42 11.55 -2.55 -7.96
N GLN A 43 10.24 -2.53 -7.73
CA GLN A 43 9.56 -3.47 -6.87
C GLN A 43 8.84 -4.52 -7.72
N PRO A 44 9.02 -5.80 -7.42
CA PRO A 44 8.34 -6.85 -8.14
C PRO A 44 6.85 -6.91 -7.79
N MET A 45 6.05 -7.28 -8.79
CA MET A 45 4.67 -7.68 -8.61
C MET A 45 4.53 -9.14 -9.05
N TYR A 46 3.99 -9.97 -8.17
CA TYR A 46 3.72 -11.37 -8.44
C TYR A 46 2.21 -11.59 -8.50
N GLN A 47 1.75 -12.23 -9.55
CA GLN A 47 0.35 -12.63 -9.68
C GLN A 47 0.26 -14.04 -10.22
N THR A 48 -0.53 -14.87 -9.56
CA THR A 48 -0.81 -16.24 -9.97
C THR A 48 -2.30 -16.49 -9.87
N ASN A 49 -2.85 -17.17 -10.86
CA ASN A 49 -4.24 -17.58 -10.86
C ASN A 49 -4.34 -19.02 -11.41
N VAL A 50 -5.04 -19.86 -10.67
CA VAL A 50 -5.35 -21.24 -11.10
C VAL A 50 -6.85 -21.36 -11.19
N SER A 51 -7.34 -21.87 -12.32
CA SER A 51 -8.75 -22.08 -12.53
C SER A 51 -9.07 -23.49 -13.01
N LEU A 52 -10.21 -23.99 -12.58
CA LEU A 52 -10.76 -25.28 -12.95
C LEU A 52 -12.18 -25.08 -13.44
N ARG A 53 -12.50 -25.64 -14.58
CA ARG A 53 -13.86 -25.67 -15.11
C ARG A 53 -14.22 -27.07 -15.57
N GLY A 54 -15.47 -27.43 -15.39
CA GLY A 54 -15.95 -28.73 -15.81
C GLY A 54 -17.45 -28.82 -15.72
N GLY A 55 -17.95 -29.99 -15.99
CA GLY A 55 -19.37 -30.25 -15.85
C GLY A 55 -19.89 -31.37 -16.70
N SER A 56 -21.16 -31.61 -16.57
CA SER A 56 -21.98 -32.53 -17.35
C SER A 56 -23.20 -31.78 -17.90
N GLU A 57 -24.11 -32.48 -18.53
CA GLU A 57 -25.39 -31.91 -18.95
C GLU A 57 -26.23 -31.34 -17.79
N ARG A 58 -25.97 -31.78 -16.55
CA ARG A 58 -26.77 -31.39 -15.40
C ARG A 58 -26.05 -30.44 -14.47
N ILE A 59 -24.71 -30.45 -14.44
CA ILE A 59 -23.93 -29.63 -13.54
C ILE A 59 -22.82 -28.98 -14.35
N LYS A 60 -22.64 -27.69 -14.18
CA LYS A 60 -21.52 -26.92 -14.71
C LYS A 60 -20.89 -26.18 -13.56
N TYR A 61 -19.58 -26.19 -13.49
CA TYR A 61 -18.86 -25.45 -12.45
C TYR A 61 -17.62 -24.76 -13.02
N TYR A 62 -17.29 -23.67 -12.39
CA TYR A 62 -16.06 -22.94 -12.55
C TYR A 62 -15.54 -22.58 -11.15
N SER A 63 -14.28 -22.86 -10.89
CA SER A 63 -13.60 -22.48 -9.67
C SER A 63 -12.27 -21.83 -10.01
N SER A 64 -11.91 -20.79 -9.32
CA SER A 64 -10.57 -20.21 -9.41
C SER A 64 -10.06 -19.74 -8.06
N VAL A 65 -8.75 -19.82 -7.88
CA VAL A 65 -8.03 -19.22 -6.78
C VAL A 65 -6.89 -18.40 -7.33
N GLY A 66 -6.72 -17.21 -6.77
CA GLY A 66 -5.69 -16.27 -7.18
C GLY A 66 -4.93 -15.72 -6.00
N TYR A 67 -3.68 -15.41 -6.24
CA TYR A 67 -2.77 -14.74 -5.34
C TYR A 67 -2.11 -13.58 -6.06
N MET A 68 -1.99 -12.46 -5.40
CA MET A 68 -1.25 -11.29 -5.86
C MET A 68 -0.45 -10.71 -4.71
N ASP A 69 0.80 -10.40 -4.98
CA ASP A 69 1.69 -9.67 -4.07
C ASP A 69 2.32 -8.52 -4.84
N GLN A 70 2.11 -7.33 -4.36
CA GLN A 70 2.61 -6.10 -4.96
C GLN A 70 3.31 -5.29 -3.87
N GLN A 71 4.58 -5.07 -4.07
CA GLN A 71 5.34 -4.14 -3.24
C GLN A 71 5.16 -2.71 -3.76
N GLY A 72 5.15 -1.76 -2.84
CA GLY A 72 5.08 -0.34 -3.19
C GLY A 72 6.46 0.23 -3.52
N LEU A 73 6.51 1.52 -3.87
CA LEU A 73 7.76 2.24 -4.17
C LEU A 73 8.76 2.26 -3.00
N SER A 74 8.29 2.01 -1.79
CA SER A 74 9.10 1.85 -0.58
C SER A 74 8.76 0.52 0.09
N ASP A 75 9.72 -0.10 0.77
CA ASP A 75 9.57 -1.36 1.51
C ASP A 75 8.51 -1.31 2.61
N THR A 76 8.12 -0.10 3.01
CA THR A 76 7.06 0.11 4.00
C THR A 76 5.66 0.03 3.43
N TYR A 77 5.52 0.02 2.09
CA TYR A 77 4.25 -0.13 1.39
C TYR A 77 4.15 -1.48 0.72
N GLY A 78 3.01 -2.12 0.86
CA GLY A 78 2.76 -3.39 0.20
C GLY A 78 1.26 -3.71 0.14
N TYR A 79 0.91 -4.58 -0.79
CA TYR A 79 -0.45 -5.10 -0.92
C TYR A 79 -0.40 -6.57 -1.31
N THR A 80 -1.02 -7.41 -0.49
CA THR A 80 -1.17 -8.83 -0.76
C THR A 80 -2.64 -9.17 -0.87
N GLN A 81 -3.02 -9.96 -1.85
CA GLN A 81 -4.41 -10.32 -2.08
C GLN A 81 -4.55 -11.81 -2.39
N TYR A 82 -5.54 -12.43 -1.76
CA TYR A 82 -6.05 -13.75 -2.07
C TYR A 82 -7.49 -13.63 -2.54
N ASN A 83 -7.81 -14.30 -3.64
CA ASN A 83 -9.17 -14.33 -4.14
C ASN A 83 -9.59 -15.76 -4.48
N GLY A 84 -10.86 -16.05 -4.25
CA GLY A 84 -11.46 -17.33 -4.57
C GLY A 84 -12.83 -17.12 -5.21
N VAL A 85 -13.11 -17.85 -6.28
CA VAL A 85 -14.39 -17.82 -6.98
C VAL A 85 -14.89 -19.24 -7.16
N LEU A 86 -16.18 -19.46 -6.91
CA LEU A 86 -16.90 -20.69 -7.26
C LEU A 86 -18.23 -20.31 -7.88
N ASN A 87 -18.42 -20.70 -9.14
CA ASN A 87 -19.66 -20.55 -9.87
C ASN A 87 -20.18 -21.94 -10.23
N THR A 88 -21.42 -22.20 -9.91
CA THR A 88 -22.03 -23.50 -10.17
C THR A 88 -23.48 -23.32 -10.67
N ASP A 89 -23.79 -23.99 -11.75
CA ASP A 89 -25.14 -24.19 -12.29
C ASP A 89 -25.48 -25.66 -12.20
N ALA A 90 -26.61 -25.99 -11.60
CA ALA A 90 -27.06 -27.37 -11.51
C ALA A 90 -28.56 -27.49 -11.79
N PHE A 91 -28.94 -28.53 -12.57
CA PHE A 91 -30.31 -28.94 -12.75
C PHE A 91 -30.67 -30.03 -11.75
N LEU A 92 -31.59 -29.74 -10.84
CA LEU A 92 -31.94 -30.62 -9.73
C LEU A 92 -32.91 -31.75 -10.15
N LEU A 93 -33.76 -31.50 -11.13
CA LEU A 93 -34.75 -32.46 -11.60
C LEU A 93 -34.29 -33.16 -12.90
N LYS A 94 -34.82 -34.36 -13.16
CA LYS A 94 -34.46 -35.17 -14.33
C LYS A 94 -34.84 -34.48 -15.65
N ASP A 95 -35.94 -33.77 -15.65
CA ASP A 95 -36.48 -32.99 -16.79
C ASP A 95 -35.80 -31.62 -16.97
N LYS A 96 -34.78 -31.32 -16.15
CA LYS A 96 -34.05 -30.06 -16.15
C LYS A 96 -34.93 -28.80 -15.89
N SER A 97 -36.16 -29.01 -15.38
CA SER A 97 -37.08 -27.89 -15.10
C SER A 97 -36.65 -27.00 -13.94
N LEU A 98 -35.92 -27.53 -12.98
CA LEU A 98 -35.44 -26.80 -11.83
C LEU A 98 -33.92 -26.59 -11.88
N LYS A 99 -33.52 -25.32 -11.99
CA LYS A 99 -32.11 -24.90 -12.06
C LYS A 99 -31.75 -24.15 -10.77
N ILE A 100 -30.65 -24.50 -10.16
CA ILE A 100 -29.97 -23.72 -9.14
C ILE A 100 -28.69 -23.10 -9.71
N THR A 101 -28.46 -21.83 -9.41
CA THR A 101 -27.24 -21.10 -9.71
C THR A 101 -26.65 -20.63 -8.40
N LEU A 102 -25.38 -20.94 -8.15
CA LEU A 102 -24.63 -20.51 -6.97
C LEU A 102 -23.33 -19.83 -7.42
N ASN A 103 -23.18 -18.58 -7.04
CA ASN A 103 -21.95 -17.82 -7.25
C ASN A 103 -21.38 -17.40 -5.91
N LEU A 104 -20.18 -17.82 -5.61
CA LEU A 104 -19.43 -17.46 -4.41
C LEU A 104 -18.17 -16.71 -4.83
N ASN A 105 -17.89 -15.61 -4.15
CA ASN A 105 -16.67 -14.83 -4.34
C ASN A 105 -16.11 -14.45 -2.96
N GLY A 106 -14.88 -14.84 -2.71
CA GLY A 106 -14.13 -14.49 -1.51
C GLY A 106 -12.89 -13.71 -1.88
N ASN A 107 -12.61 -12.65 -1.11
CA ASN A 107 -11.42 -11.84 -1.26
C ASN A 107 -10.86 -11.51 0.12
N ILE A 108 -9.54 -11.69 0.28
CA ILE A 108 -8.79 -11.26 1.46
C ILE A 108 -7.66 -10.39 0.94
N GLY A 109 -7.67 -9.11 1.29
CA GLY A 109 -6.63 -8.15 0.97
C GLY A 109 -5.93 -7.66 2.22
N GLU A 110 -4.62 -7.62 2.21
CA GLU A 110 -3.80 -7.03 3.26
C GLU A 110 -2.99 -5.88 2.68
N GLN A 111 -3.16 -4.69 3.25
CA GLN A 111 -2.41 -3.50 2.90
C GLN A 111 -1.46 -3.14 4.03
N LYS A 112 -0.19 -2.97 3.69
CA LYS A 112 0.87 -2.50 4.59
C LYS A 112 1.23 -1.05 4.26
N LYS A 113 1.34 -0.23 5.30
CA LYS A 113 1.73 1.19 5.21
C LYS A 113 2.62 1.58 6.40
N PRO A 114 3.37 2.70 6.31
CA PRO A 114 4.03 3.30 7.48
C PRO A 114 3.04 3.64 8.58
N GLY A 115 3.52 3.79 9.81
CA GLY A 115 2.68 4.09 10.97
C GLY A 115 1.83 5.35 10.83
N ASN A 116 2.28 6.35 10.09
CA ASN A 116 1.53 7.58 9.81
C ASN A 116 0.58 7.48 8.58
N GLY A 117 0.52 6.31 7.94
CA GLY A 117 -0.39 6.07 6.81
C GLY A 117 -0.04 6.86 5.55
N ASP A 118 -1.06 7.21 4.77
CA ASP A 118 -0.88 7.91 3.48
C ASP A 118 -0.33 9.33 3.61
N GLY A 119 -0.53 9.98 4.75
CA GLY A 119 0.04 11.29 5.03
C GLY A 119 1.56 11.31 4.95
N THR A 120 2.21 10.20 5.32
CA THR A 120 3.66 10.04 5.22
C THR A 120 4.16 10.18 3.81
N PHE A 121 3.55 9.48 2.86
CA PHE A 121 3.94 9.53 1.46
C PHE A 121 3.85 10.97 0.91
N ASN A 122 2.72 11.64 1.15
CA ASN A 122 2.53 13.02 0.71
C ASN A 122 3.54 13.99 1.35
N SER A 123 3.83 13.81 2.64
CA SER A 123 4.82 14.65 3.34
C SER A 123 6.22 14.46 2.78
N VAL A 124 6.57 13.21 2.46
CA VAL A 124 7.86 12.88 1.85
C VAL A 124 7.97 13.46 0.45
N MET A 125 6.94 13.31 -0.38
CA MET A 125 6.97 13.69 -1.79
C MET A 125 6.86 15.21 -2.00
N TYR A 126 6.07 15.90 -1.19
CA TYR A 126 5.72 17.30 -1.46
C TYR A 126 6.23 18.29 -0.42
N GLY A 127 6.60 17.83 0.77
CA GLY A 127 6.72 18.76 1.87
C GLY A 127 8.13 19.12 2.33
N HIS A 128 9.03 18.18 2.44
CA HIS A 128 10.22 18.40 3.27
C HIS A 128 11.53 17.94 2.63
N ASN A 129 11.48 17.28 1.49
CA ASN A 129 12.67 16.80 0.81
C ASN A 129 13.19 17.82 -0.17
N MET A 130 13.97 18.74 0.35
CA MET A 130 14.76 19.63 -0.51
C MET A 130 15.99 18.88 -1.02
N PRO A 131 16.35 19.02 -2.32
CA PRO A 131 17.49 18.34 -2.91
C PRO A 131 18.84 18.73 -2.26
N THR A 132 18.83 19.72 -1.40
CA THR A 132 20.01 20.20 -0.67
C THR A 132 20.13 19.66 0.75
N ARG A 133 19.24 18.75 1.16
CA ARG A 133 19.21 18.31 2.56
C ARG A 133 19.21 16.79 2.66
N PRO A 134 20.23 16.18 3.29
CA PRO A 134 20.30 14.74 3.50
C PRO A 134 19.19 14.26 4.45
N SER A 135 18.88 12.98 4.37
CA SER A 135 17.91 12.34 5.30
C SER A 135 18.49 12.07 6.67
N GLN A 136 19.80 11.93 6.74
CA GLN A 136 20.56 11.71 7.96
C GLN A 136 21.62 12.77 8.14
N TRP A 137 21.93 13.08 9.37
CA TRP A 137 23.08 13.87 9.73
C TRP A 137 24.38 13.02 9.61
N SER A 138 25.53 13.66 9.51
CA SER A 138 26.82 12.98 9.55
C SER A 138 27.05 12.14 10.82
N THR A 139 26.32 12.45 11.88
CA THR A 139 26.26 11.66 13.12
C THR A 139 25.51 10.34 12.99
N GLY A 140 24.84 10.09 11.85
CA GLY A 140 24.01 8.92 11.62
C GLY A 140 22.58 9.04 12.18
N ASN A 141 22.23 10.15 12.82
CA ASN A 141 20.89 10.36 13.33
C ASN A 141 19.93 10.80 12.22
N ALA A 142 18.70 10.31 12.26
CA ALA A 142 17.66 10.72 11.32
C ALA A 142 17.35 12.22 11.50
N ARG A 143 17.22 12.90 10.38
CA ARG A 143 16.81 14.28 10.36
C ARG A 143 15.32 14.42 10.50
N VAL A 144 14.85 15.43 11.24
CA VAL A 144 13.42 15.75 11.37
C VAL A 144 12.76 15.91 10.01
N ASN A 145 11.61 15.25 9.85
CA ASN A 145 10.83 15.25 8.62
C ASN A 145 11.62 14.78 7.38
N SER A 146 12.67 14.05 7.58
CA SER A 146 13.35 13.37 6.46
C SER A 146 12.48 12.22 5.94
N ALA A 147 12.76 11.80 4.71
CA ALA A 147 12.11 10.63 4.13
C ALA A 147 12.24 9.40 5.04
N GLU A 148 13.43 9.17 5.55
CA GLU A 148 13.73 8.05 6.44
C GLU A 148 12.95 8.14 7.76
N SER A 149 12.95 9.31 8.41
CA SER A 149 12.21 9.48 9.66
C SER A 149 10.70 9.29 9.48
N LEU A 150 10.14 9.78 8.38
CA LEU A 150 8.72 9.66 8.08
C LEU A 150 8.31 8.23 7.72
N LEU A 151 9.17 7.48 7.01
CA LEU A 151 8.89 6.09 6.65
C LEU A 151 9.07 5.14 7.83
N ASN A 152 9.96 5.46 8.76
CA ASN A 152 10.26 4.62 9.92
C ASN A 152 9.39 4.97 11.15
N THR A 153 8.14 5.30 10.95
CA THR A 153 7.19 5.63 12.04
C THR A 153 6.48 4.43 12.67
N GLY A 154 6.83 3.22 12.27
CA GLY A 154 6.14 2.00 12.63
C GLY A 154 5.36 1.43 11.46
N PHE A 155 4.21 0.80 11.74
CA PHE A 155 3.42 0.18 10.68
C PHE A 155 1.91 0.38 10.87
N GLN A 156 1.20 0.34 9.76
CA GLN A 156 -0.25 0.23 9.70
C GLN A 156 -0.62 -0.90 8.73
N ASN A 157 -1.14 -1.98 9.26
CA ASN A 157 -1.64 -3.10 8.46
C ASN A 157 -3.15 -3.07 8.46
N THR A 158 -3.74 -3.13 7.28
CA THR A 158 -5.19 -3.16 7.10
C THR A 158 -5.56 -4.43 6.36
N GLU A 159 -6.25 -5.34 7.05
CA GLU A 159 -6.81 -6.56 6.48
C GLU A 159 -8.27 -6.32 6.13
N THR A 160 -8.66 -6.63 4.91
CA THR A 160 -10.05 -6.56 4.45
C THR A 160 -10.47 -7.94 3.95
N LYS A 161 -11.47 -8.52 4.57
CA LYS A 161 -12.11 -9.76 4.17
C LYS A 161 -13.47 -9.45 3.58
N ARG A 162 -13.69 -9.87 2.34
CA ARG A 162 -14.99 -9.72 1.68
C ARG A 162 -15.48 -11.06 1.19
N PHE A 163 -16.72 -11.35 1.47
CA PHE A 163 -17.41 -12.51 0.95
C PHE A 163 -18.73 -12.10 0.30
N GLN A 164 -18.98 -12.64 -0.87
CA GLN A 164 -20.21 -12.42 -1.63
C GLN A 164 -20.79 -13.76 -2.07
N MET A 165 -22.06 -13.93 -1.87
CA MET A 165 -22.83 -15.08 -2.32
C MET A 165 -24.05 -14.60 -3.08
N ASN A 166 -24.26 -15.19 -4.23
CA ASN A 166 -25.52 -15.09 -4.98
C ASN A 166 -26.03 -16.50 -5.22
N ALA A 167 -27.23 -16.78 -4.73
CA ALA A 167 -27.92 -18.03 -4.98
C ALA A 167 -29.26 -17.73 -5.66
N ALA A 168 -29.53 -18.39 -6.78
CA ALA A 168 -30.76 -18.25 -7.51
C ALA A 168 -31.35 -19.61 -7.84
N LEU A 169 -32.65 -19.73 -7.67
CA LEU A 169 -33.44 -20.88 -8.02
C LEU A 169 -34.42 -20.47 -9.13
N LYS A 170 -34.40 -21.15 -10.25
CA LYS A 170 -35.33 -20.95 -11.36
C LYS A 170 -36.06 -22.25 -11.64
N TRP A 171 -37.38 -22.19 -11.60
CA TRP A 171 -38.26 -23.33 -11.86
C TRP A 171 -39.13 -23.04 -13.08
N ASN A 172 -38.91 -23.78 -14.17
CA ASN A 172 -39.79 -23.79 -15.32
C ASN A 172 -40.91 -24.82 -15.04
N LEU A 173 -42.14 -24.37 -14.89
CA LEU A 173 -43.26 -25.22 -14.51
C LEU A 173 -43.62 -26.21 -15.66
N PRO A 174 -43.41 -27.53 -15.49
CA PRO A 174 -43.61 -28.46 -16.59
C PRO A 174 -45.06 -28.57 -17.09
N TRP A 175 -46.01 -28.29 -16.19
CA TRP A 175 -47.45 -28.37 -16.47
C TRP A 175 -48.08 -27.09 -17.03
N VAL A 176 -47.31 -25.97 -17.08
CA VAL A 176 -47.77 -24.71 -17.68
C VAL A 176 -46.69 -24.20 -18.62
N PRO A 177 -46.74 -24.55 -19.93
CA PRO A 177 -45.74 -24.13 -20.87
C PRO A 177 -45.56 -22.61 -20.90
N GLY A 178 -44.31 -22.16 -20.79
CA GLY A 178 -43.96 -20.73 -20.81
C GLY A 178 -43.99 -20.05 -19.44
N LEU A 179 -44.47 -20.71 -18.39
CA LEU A 179 -44.46 -20.15 -17.06
C LEU A 179 -43.21 -20.56 -16.28
N SER A 180 -42.51 -19.59 -15.65
CA SER A 180 -41.38 -19.85 -14.79
C SER A 180 -41.48 -19.02 -13.50
N ALA A 181 -41.01 -19.60 -12.39
CA ALA A 181 -40.82 -18.91 -11.13
C ALA A 181 -39.32 -18.80 -10.81
N GLN A 182 -38.90 -17.68 -10.25
CA GLN A 182 -37.52 -17.45 -9.87
C GLN A 182 -37.46 -16.81 -8.50
N ALA A 183 -36.56 -17.31 -7.67
CA ALA A 183 -36.19 -16.71 -6.40
C ALA A 183 -34.67 -16.56 -6.36
N SER A 184 -34.20 -15.47 -5.76
CA SER A 184 -32.76 -15.25 -5.57
C SER A 184 -32.47 -14.59 -4.24
N VAL A 185 -31.31 -14.90 -3.68
CA VAL A 185 -30.76 -14.29 -2.49
C VAL A 185 -29.33 -13.85 -2.76
N ASN A 186 -29.04 -12.61 -2.39
CA ASN A 186 -27.70 -12.04 -2.41
C ASN A 186 -27.27 -11.78 -0.98
N TYR A 187 -26.10 -12.26 -0.63
CA TYR A 187 -25.46 -11.98 0.66
C TYR A 187 -24.07 -11.43 0.44
N THR A 188 -23.77 -10.30 1.06
CA THR A 188 -22.46 -9.68 1.02
C THR A 188 -22.06 -9.31 2.42
N THR A 189 -20.87 -9.72 2.83
CA THR A 189 -20.24 -9.27 4.07
C THR A 189 -18.87 -8.76 3.79
N SER A 190 -18.48 -7.71 4.53
CA SER A 190 -17.13 -7.14 4.48
C SER A 190 -16.70 -6.85 5.90
N HIS A 191 -15.54 -7.36 6.24
CA HIS A 191 -14.91 -7.12 7.54
C HIS A 191 -13.54 -6.50 7.29
N GLN A 192 -13.27 -5.38 7.97
CA GLN A 192 -11.98 -4.70 7.91
C GLN A 192 -11.40 -4.62 9.32
N MET A 193 -10.16 -5.04 9.44
CA MET A 193 -9.37 -4.92 10.66
C MET A 193 -8.11 -4.12 10.35
N GLN A 194 -7.88 -3.09 11.15
CA GLN A 194 -6.68 -2.27 11.07
C GLN A 194 -5.87 -2.43 12.34
N LYS A 195 -4.59 -2.77 12.18
CA LYS A 195 -3.62 -2.78 13.26
C LYS A 195 -2.58 -1.70 12.97
N ARG A 196 -2.45 -0.75 13.88
CA ARG A 196 -1.48 0.33 13.78
C ARG A 196 -0.56 0.31 14.98
N PHE A 197 0.70 0.48 14.72
CA PHE A 197 1.74 0.71 15.71
C PHE A 197 2.57 1.91 15.25
N THR A 198 2.68 2.90 16.11
CA THR A 198 3.52 4.07 15.89
C THR A 198 4.48 4.15 17.06
N HIS A 199 5.75 4.26 16.80
CA HIS A 199 6.75 4.50 17.83
C HIS A 199 7.24 5.95 17.74
N ASP A 200 7.67 6.46 18.89
CA ASP A 200 8.34 7.75 18.94
C ASP A 200 9.69 7.64 18.24
N GLN A 201 10.02 8.66 17.47
CA GLN A 201 11.31 8.79 16.84
C GLN A 201 12.10 9.86 17.51
N GLU A 202 13.33 9.52 17.84
CA GLU A 202 14.31 10.50 18.27
C GLU A 202 14.80 11.26 17.04
N ASN A 203 14.29 12.47 16.86
CA ASN A 203 14.67 13.34 15.76
C ASN A 203 15.61 14.40 16.27
N VAL A 204 16.74 14.56 15.61
CA VAL A 204 17.70 15.60 15.96
C VAL A 204 17.42 16.84 15.13
N TYR A 205 17.13 17.93 15.85
CA TYR A 205 17.01 19.25 15.24
C TYR A 205 18.39 19.90 15.22
N ASP A 206 18.80 20.39 14.09
CA ASP A 206 19.97 21.22 14.01
C ASP A 206 19.60 22.69 14.06
N ASN A 207 20.34 23.43 14.87
CA ASN A 207 20.26 24.86 14.89
C ASN A 207 21.45 25.41 14.10
N PRO A 208 21.25 26.05 12.94
CA PRO A 208 22.34 26.58 12.13
C PRO A 208 23.20 27.64 12.84
N TYR A 209 22.69 28.13 13.97
CA TYR A 209 23.37 29.13 14.80
C TYR A 209 23.99 28.55 16.06
N SER A 210 23.91 27.26 16.31
CA SER A 210 24.40 26.58 17.49
C SER A 210 25.22 25.34 17.11
N THR A 211 26.28 25.10 17.89
CA THR A 211 27.06 23.86 17.79
C THR A 211 26.43 22.69 18.55
N THR A 212 25.30 22.92 19.23
CA THR A 212 24.60 21.93 20.02
C THR A 212 23.35 21.42 19.26
N PHE A 213 23.26 20.11 19.10
CA PHE A 213 22.04 19.45 18.65
C PHE A 213 21.05 19.43 19.83
N THR A 214 19.79 19.78 19.55
CA THR A 214 18.70 19.63 20.51
C THR A 214 17.84 18.42 20.10
N THR A 215 17.65 17.51 21.02
CA THR A 215 16.74 16.37 20.91
C THR A 215 15.30 16.74 21.24
#